data_bb8b9c8f3b11b41fa4ad8d9486096138
#
_entry.id   bb8b9c8f3b11b41fa4ad8d9486096138
#
_cell.length_a   1.000
_cell.length_b   1.000
_cell.length_c   1.000
_cell.angle_alpha   90.00
_cell.angle_beta   90.00
_cell.angle_gamma   90.00
#
_symmetry.space_group_name_H-M   'P 1'
#
loop_
_entity.id
_entity.type
_entity.pdbx_description
1 polymer ?
#
loop_
_entity_poly.entity_id
_entity_poly.type
_entity_poly.pdbx_seq_one_letter_code
_entity_poly.pdbx_strand_id
1 'polypeptide(L)'
;MKWAHVTVGPSKWGCQRIVHIGLAGAASVRGRDGSVRIELLGVRGSTPAPGPDFVRYGGHTSCLAVTADGDGPCRLVLDGGTGLRSLTTRLGGRPFTGSIVLTHLHWDHMQGVPFFSAGDRDGASVDLYVPAQDGKSGRELLAHSFSPPSFPITPEGLKGDWRFHAMEEGAHDIEGYLVRAGRVEHKGGATHGLRVERDGVSLAYLPDHAPAAGMSPATWDLMRGVDLLVHDAQFLDGERPVAVDYGHATVQDCIRLATLCGAGALLLFHHSPARTDDALDGIVERLPAMVSEAGARVPVLVAREGDVVEVAEGGRVSVLGVQPLSHGAT
;
A
#
# COMPACT_ATOMS: atom_id res chain seq x y z
N MET A 1 -22.52 20.20 16.50
CA MET A 1 -22.10 18.80 16.38
C MET A 1 -22.82 18.19 15.18
N LYS A 2 -22.14 17.98 14.04
CA LYS A 2 -22.73 17.34 12.86
C LYS A 2 -21.95 16.06 12.60
N TRP A 3 -22.65 14.95 12.60
CA TRP A 3 -22.15 13.60 12.36
C TRP A 3 -21.69 13.45 10.91
N ALA A 4 -20.63 12.70 10.66
CA ALA A 4 -20.26 12.27 9.31
C ALA A 4 -21.37 11.37 8.76
N HIS A 5 -21.97 11.72 7.64
CA HIS A 5 -22.97 10.89 6.97
C HIS A 5 -22.25 9.89 6.04
N VAL A 6 -22.40 8.61 6.37
CA VAL A 6 -22.10 7.52 5.44
C VAL A 6 -23.38 7.25 4.67
N THR A 7 -23.41 7.59 3.39
CA THR A 7 -24.53 7.25 2.52
C THR A 7 -24.22 5.98 1.77
N VAL A 8 -24.90 4.88 2.15
CA VAL A 8 -24.88 3.62 1.40
C VAL A 8 -26.13 3.55 0.57
N GLY A 9 -26.01 3.71 -0.75
CA GLY A 9 -27.11 3.52 -1.67
C GLY A 9 -27.36 2.04 -1.99
N PRO A 10 -28.62 1.58 -2.15
CA PRO A 10 -28.90 0.18 -2.48
C PRO A 10 -28.64 -0.08 -3.96
N SER A 11 -27.88 -1.13 -4.29
CA SER A 11 -27.78 -1.63 -5.66
C SER A 11 -28.48 -2.98 -5.82
N LYS A 12 -29.48 -3.02 -6.66
CA LYS A 12 -29.85 -4.22 -7.41
C LYS A 12 -29.01 -4.20 -8.69
N TRP A 13 -28.17 -5.25 -8.86
CA TRP A 13 -27.33 -5.47 -10.06
C TRP A 13 -26.10 -4.57 -10.25
N GLY A 14 -24.94 -5.03 -9.86
CA GLY A 14 -23.65 -4.71 -10.48
C GLY A 14 -23.24 -3.23 -10.53
N CYS A 15 -23.48 -2.41 -9.51
CA CYS A 15 -23.12 -1.01 -9.52
C CYS A 15 -22.07 -0.65 -8.47
N GLN A 16 -21.13 0.20 -8.87
CA GLN A 16 -20.04 0.76 -8.09
C GLN A 16 -20.54 1.25 -6.72
N ARG A 17 -19.91 0.77 -5.65
CA ARG A 17 -20.06 1.39 -4.33
C ARG A 17 -19.09 2.57 -4.26
N ILE A 18 -19.58 3.78 -4.34
CA ILE A 18 -18.81 4.98 -4.03
C ILE A 18 -19.08 5.28 -2.55
N VAL A 19 -18.07 5.13 -1.72
CA VAL A 19 -18.12 5.56 -0.31
C VAL A 19 -17.42 6.91 -0.24
N HIS A 20 -18.15 7.99 -0.13
CA HIS A 20 -17.60 9.32 0.13
C HIS A 20 -17.47 9.53 1.64
N ILE A 21 -16.25 9.69 2.12
CA ILE A 21 -15.96 10.08 3.48
C ILE A 21 -15.45 11.52 3.44
N GLY A 22 -16.34 12.48 3.74
CA GLY A 22 -15.98 13.90 3.75
C GLY A 22 -16.09 14.49 5.14
N LEU A 23 -15.11 15.26 5.58
CA LEU A 23 -15.26 16.21 6.68
C LEU A 23 -16.08 17.41 6.18
N ALA A 24 -17.27 17.62 6.75
CA ALA A 24 -18.10 18.78 6.40
C ALA A 24 -17.44 20.07 6.87
N GLY A 25 -16.98 20.91 5.92
CA GLY A 25 -16.58 22.27 6.23
C GLY A 25 -15.42 22.86 5.44
N ALA A 26 -15.33 22.70 4.12
CA ALA A 26 -14.52 23.59 3.31
C ALA A 26 -15.31 24.03 2.07
N ALA A 27 -15.43 25.33 1.89
CA ALA A 27 -16.05 25.95 0.73
C ALA A 27 -15.20 25.68 -0.52
N SER A 28 -15.84 25.31 -1.62
CA SER A 28 -15.19 25.05 -2.90
C SER A 28 -14.54 26.30 -3.45
N VAL A 29 -13.22 26.32 -3.51
CA VAL A 29 -12.48 27.15 -4.44
C VAL A 29 -12.19 26.29 -5.66
N ARG A 30 -12.75 26.64 -6.82
CA ARG A 30 -12.47 25.97 -8.09
C ARG A 30 -11.04 26.35 -8.55
N GLY A 31 -10.05 25.62 -8.08
CA GLY A 31 -8.73 25.45 -8.68
C GLY A 31 -8.61 23.99 -9.12
N ARG A 32 -7.68 23.62 -9.97
CA ARG A 32 -7.36 22.23 -10.26
C ARG A 32 -6.97 21.57 -8.93
N ASP A 33 -7.91 20.90 -8.29
CA ASP A 33 -7.66 20.13 -7.08
C ASP A 33 -6.81 18.93 -7.51
N GLY A 34 -5.51 18.95 -7.18
CA GLY A 34 -4.65 17.79 -7.39
C GLY A 34 -5.23 16.59 -6.66
N SER A 35 -5.27 15.44 -7.30
CA SER A 35 -5.63 14.17 -6.64
C SER A 35 -4.60 13.11 -6.94
N VAL A 36 -4.45 12.17 -6.01
CA VAL A 36 -3.60 10.98 -6.16
C VAL A 36 -4.49 9.75 -6.00
N ARG A 37 -4.40 8.84 -6.96
CA ARG A 37 -5.08 7.55 -6.93
C ARG A 37 -4.11 6.46 -6.53
N ILE A 38 -4.51 5.64 -5.58
CA ILE A 38 -3.78 4.48 -5.10
C ILE A 38 -4.60 3.24 -5.45
N GLU A 39 -4.11 2.44 -6.39
CA GLU A 39 -4.72 1.17 -6.74
C GLU A 39 -4.10 0.06 -5.89
N LEU A 40 -4.94 -0.71 -5.19
CA LEU A 40 -4.53 -1.79 -4.30
C LEU A 40 -4.37 -3.07 -5.12
N LEU A 41 -3.14 -3.39 -5.53
CA LEU A 41 -2.85 -4.57 -6.35
C LEU A 41 -2.65 -5.83 -5.53
N GLY A 42 -2.33 -5.69 -4.25
CA GLY A 42 -2.21 -6.77 -3.28
C GLY A 42 -2.23 -6.21 -1.87
N VAL A 43 -2.91 -6.89 -0.95
CA VAL A 43 -3.22 -6.38 0.40
C VAL A 43 -2.91 -7.38 1.52
N ARG A 44 -2.43 -8.58 1.17
CA ARG A 44 -2.07 -9.63 2.14
C ARG A 44 -0.65 -9.46 2.64
N GLY A 45 -0.44 -9.86 3.89
CA GLY A 45 0.86 -9.97 4.52
C GLY A 45 1.44 -11.37 4.51
N SER A 46 2.72 -11.48 4.70
CA SER A 46 3.54 -12.67 4.91
C SER A 46 3.56 -13.67 3.74
N THR A 47 2.43 -14.00 3.13
CA THR A 47 2.32 -14.96 2.03
C THR A 47 0.98 -14.80 1.30
N PRO A 48 0.91 -15.16 0.01
CA PRO A 48 -0.35 -15.18 -0.71
C PRO A 48 -1.39 -16.09 -0.03
N ALA A 49 -2.67 -15.68 -0.09
CA ALA A 49 -3.80 -16.42 0.46
C ALA A 49 -4.71 -16.91 -0.69
N PRO A 50 -4.41 -18.04 -1.31
CA PRO A 50 -5.25 -18.60 -2.38
C PRO A 50 -6.48 -19.31 -1.80
N GLY A 51 -7.55 -19.33 -2.58
CA GLY A 51 -8.76 -20.10 -2.27
C GLY A 51 -10.04 -19.29 -2.22
N PRO A 52 -11.20 -19.95 -2.17
CA PRO A 52 -12.49 -19.29 -2.27
C PRO A 52 -12.80 -18.35 -1.10
N ASP A 53 -12.16 -18.55 0.06
CA ASP A 53 -12.37 -17.76 1.28
C ASP A 53 -11.60 -16.44 1.28
N PHE A 54 -10.87 -16.12 0.19
CA PHE A 54 -10.00 -14.93 0.08
C PHE A 54 -10.27 -14.10 -1.17
N VAL A 55 -11.37 -14.34 -1.90
CA VAL A 55 -11.65 -13.72 -3.18
C VAL A 55 -12.28 -12.33 -3.07
N ARG A 56 -12.92 -12.01 -1.95
CA ARG A 56 -13.59 -10.70 -1.76
C ARG A 56 -12.61 -9.59 -1.35
N TYR A 57 -11.61 -9.91 -0.54
CA TYR A 57 -10.56 -8.97 -0.14
C TYR A 57 -9.27 -9.16 -0.94
N GLY A 58 -9.16 -10.26 -1.66
CA GLY A 58 -8.00 -10.59 -2.47
C GLY A 58 -6.96 -11.44 -1.74
N GLY A 59 -6.13 -12.13 -2.50
CA GLY A 59 -5.12 -13.06 -2.00
C GLY A 59 -3.68 -12.67 -2.33
N HIS A 60 -3.45 -11.58 -3.08
CA HIS A 60 -2.10 -11.14 -3.43
C HIS A 60 -1.44 -10.33 -2.31
N THR A 61 -0.12 -10.48 -2.21
CA THR A 61 0.69 -9.76 -1.22
C THR A 61 1.02 -8.34 -1.65
N SER A 62 1.53 -7.56 -0.72
CA SER A 62 1.71 -6.11 -0.71
C SER A 62 2.17 -5.50 -2.02
N CYS A 63 1.31 -4.70 -2.66
CA CYS A 63 1.65 -3.93 -3.85
C CYS A 63 0.63 -2.80 -4.07
N LEU A 64 1.09 -1.57 -4.20
CA LEU A 64 0.27 -0.40 -4.50
C LEU A 64 0.76 0.28 -5.78
N ALA A 65 -0.15 0.64 -6.68
CA ALA A 65 0.16 1.50 -7.83
C ALA A 65 -0.32 2.92 -7.55
N VAL A 66 0.56 3.91 -7.66
CA VAL A 66 0.29 5.32 -7.34
C VAL A 66 0.29 6.14 -8.62
N THR A 67 -0.76 6.93 -8.85
CA THR A 67 -0.93 7.76 -10.04
C THR A 67 -1.54 9.10 -9.67
N ALA A 68 -0.89 10.20 -10.02
CA ALA A 68 -1.46 11.54 -9.82
C ALA A 68 -2.46 11.86 -10.93
N ASP A 69 -3.40 12.77 -10.64
CA ASP A 69 -4.38 13.22 -11.62
C ASP A 69 -3.69 13.90 -12.81
N GLY A 70 -4.20 13.59 -14.02
CA GLY A 70 -3.61 14.06 -15.27
C GLY A 70 -2.35 13.31 -15.73
N ASP A 71 -1.79 12.41 -14.92
CA ASP A 71 -0.73 11.51 -15.35
C ASP A 71 -1.30 10.45 -16.32
N GLY A 72 -0.42 9.92 -17.15
CA GLY A 72 -0.70 8.77 -18.01
C GLY A 72 -0.78 7.46 -17.21
N PRO A 73 -0.22 6.38 -17.75
CA PRO A 73 -0.12 5.11 -17.03
C PRO A 73 0.68 5.26 -15.73
N CYS A 74 0.38 4.40 -14.75
CA CYS A 74 1.11 4.33 -13.50
C CYS A 74 2.63 4.21 -13.72
N ARG A 75 3.40 5.01 -13.00
CA ARG A 75 4.87 5.01 -13.03
C ARG A 75 5.50 4.79 -11.66
N LEU A 76 4.77 4.94 -10.57
CA LEU A 76 5.25 4.69 -9.22
C LEU A 76 4.51 3.51 -8.59
N VAL A 77 5.26 2.53 -8.14
CA VAL A 77 4.75 1.35 -7.43
C VAL A 77 5.42 1.26 -6.07
N LEU A 78 4.64 1.03 -5.03
CA LEU A 78 5.12 0.77 -3.67
C LEU A 78 4.95 -0.72 -3.37
N ASP A 79 6.05 -1.37 -3.09
CA ASP A 79 6.24 -2.82 -2.98
C ASP A 79 5.95 -3.63 -4.26
N GLY A 80 6.60 -4.76 -4.35
CA GLY A 80 6.56 -5.68 -5.48
C GLY A 80 6.13 -7.09 -5.09
N GLY A 81 5.16 -7.22 -4.18
CA GLY A 81 4.57 -8.51 -3.83
C GLY A 81 3.84 -9.16 -5.01
N THR A 82 3.18 -10.28 -4.78
CA THR A 82 2.54 -11.04 -5.87
C THR A 82 1.45 -10.26 -6.61
N GLY A 83 0.93 -9.17 -6.01
CA GLY A 83 0.00 -8.24 -6.65
C GLY A 83 0.58 -7.49 -7.85
N LEU A 84 1.90 -7.31 -7.92
CA LEU A 84 2.59 -6.58 -9.00
C LEU A 84 2.28 -7.15 -10.40
N ARG A 85 2.09 -8.46 -10.51
CA ARG A 85 1.71 -9.11 -11.78
C ARG A 85 0.44 -8.51 -12.41
N SER A 86 -0.50 -8.05 -11.57
CA SER A 86 -1.78 -7.49 -12.03
C SER A 86 -1.60 -6.16 -12.78
N LEU A 87 -0.53 -5.42 -12.50
CA LEU A 87 -0.20 -4.18 -13.19
C LEU A 87 0.05 -4.40 -14.71
N THR A 88 0.56 -5.56 -15.12
CA THR A 88 0.71 -5.91 -16.54
C THR A 88 -0.61 -5.78 -17.32
N THR A 89 -1.70 -6.29 -16.75
CA THR A 89 -3.03 -6.20 -17.35
C THR A 89 -3.56 -4.77 -17.35
N ARG A 90 -3.34 -4.03 -16.24
CA ARG A 90 -3.73 -2.61 -16.13
C ARG A 90 -3.03 -1.72 -17.18
N LEU A 91 -1.78 -2.05 -17.51
CA LEU A 91 -1.03 -1.38 -18.55
C LEU A 91 -1.45 -1.81 -19.98
N GLY A 92 -2.46 -2.69 -20.12
CA GLY A 92 -2.86 -3.23 -21.41
C GLY A 92 -1.75 -4.04 -22.10
N GLY A 93 -0.90 -4.70 -21.33
CA GLY A 93 0.24 -5.47 -21.80
C GLY A 93 1.40 -4.64 -22.37
N ARG A 94 1.38 -3.31 -22.22
CA ARG A 94 2.50 -2.43 -22.63
C ARG A 94 3.70 -2.61 -21.71
N PRO A 95 4.95 -2.36 -22.21
CA PRO A 95 6.12 -2.30 -21.33
C PRO A 95 5.94 -1.25 -20.22
N PHE A 96 6.42 -1.57 -19.03
CA PHE A 96 6.43 -0.63 -17.91
C PHE A 96 7.62 0.32 -18.03
N THR A 97 7.37 1.59 -17.76
CA THR A 97 8.41 2.61 -17.59
C THR A 97 8.10 3.36 -16.30
N GLY A 98 8.99 3.25 -15.32
CA GLY A 98 8.78 3.87 -14.00
C GLY A 98 9.59 3.21 -12.90
N SER A 99 9.18 3.45 -11.68
CA SER A 99 9.91 3.09 -10.47
C SER A 99 9.10 2.17 -9.56
N ILE A 100 9.78 1.20 -8.95
CA ILE A 100 9.26 0.33 -7.88
C ILE A 100 10.08 0.62 -6.63
N VAL A 101 9.44 0.99 -5.55
CA VAL A 101 10.09 1.27 -4.26
C VAL A 101 9.68 0.19 -3.27
N LEU A 102 10.62 -0.66 -2.88
CA LEU A 102 10.40 -1.70 -1.87
C LEU A 102 10.60 -1.11 -0.49
N THR A 103 9.68 -1.40 0.43
CA THR A 103 9.81 -1.05 1.84
C THR A 103 10.86 -1.89 2.53
N HIS A 104 10.97 -3.17 2.16
CA HIS A 104 11.98 -4.10 2.63
C HIS A 104 12.05 -5.36 1.74
N LEU A 105 12.89 -6.34 2.12
CA LEU A 105 13.21 -7.48 1.27
C LEU A 105 12.57 -8.79 1.73
N HIS A 106 11.47 -8.77 2.50
CA HIS A 106 10.70 -9.98 2.73
C HIS A 106 9.98 -10.41 1.43
N TRP A 107 9.77 -11.69 1.29
CA TRP A 107 9.24 -12.26 0.05
C TRP A 107 7.90 -11.70 -0.37
N ASP A 108 7.02 -11.45 0.56
CA ASP A 108 5.69 -10.89 0.30
C ASP A 108 5.71 -9.45 -0.21
N HIS A 109 6.86 -8.75 -0.13
CA HIS A 109 7.06 -7.42 -0.69
C HIS A 109 7.85 -7.40 -1.99
N MET A 110 8.51 -8.51 -2.38
CA MET A 110 9.37 -8.55 -3.58
C MET A 110 9.12 -9.75 -4.51
N GLN A 111 8.38 -10.75 -4.07
CA GLN A 111 8.18 -12.02 -4.80
C GLN A 111 7.57 -11.82 -6.20
N GLY A 112 6.83 -10.75 -6.43
CA GLY A 112 6.22 -10.44 -7.72
C GLY A 112 7.19 -9.86 -8.74
N VAL A 113 8.34 -9.32 -8.32
CA VAL A 113 9.31 -8.64 -9.19
C VAL A 113 9.74 -9.51 -10.38
N PRO A 114 10.22 -10.76 -10.19
CA PRO A 114 10.64 -11.60 -11.32
C PRO A 114 9.47 -12.13 -12.16
N PHE A 115 8.24 -11.90 -11.78
CA PHE A 115 7.02 -12.30 -12.48
C PHE A 115 6.25 -11.11 -13.08
N PHE A 116 6.84 -9.92 -13.05
CA PHE A 116 6.26 -8.71 -13.60
C PHE A 116 6.48 -8.62 -15.12
N SER A 117 5.61 -9.26 -15.89
CA SER A 117 5.76 -9.38 -17.33
C SER A 117 5.82 -8.04 -18.10
N ALA A 118 5.26 -6.94 -17.57
CA ALA A 118 5.41 -5.62 -18.16
C ALA A 118 6.80 -5.02 -17.92
N GLY A 119 7.50 -5.42 -16.87
CA GLY A 119 8.89 -5.04 -16.59
C GLY A 119 9.91 -6.00 -17.19
N ASP A 120 9.58 -7.30 -17.27
CA ASP A 120 10.45 -8.35 -17.83
C ASP A 120 10.22 -8.53 -19.33
N ARG A 121 10.48 -7.46 -20.11
CA ARG A 121 10.32 -7.47 -21.56
C ARG A 121 11.08 -6.34 -22.26
N ASP A 122 11.27 -6.49 -23.54
CA ASP A 122 11.88 -5.46 -24.39
C ASP A 122 11.07 -4.16 -24.34
N GLY A 123 11.77 -3.05 -24.23
CA GLY A 123 11.19 -1.71 -24.13
C GLY A 123 10.71 -1.31 -22.72
N ALA A 124 10.82 -2.19 -21.72
CA ALA A 124 10.62 -1.81 -20.32
C ALA A 124 11.85 -1.04 -19.78
N SER A 125 11.60 -0.07 -18.89
CA SER A 125 12.63 0.70 -18.20
C SER A 125 12.21 0.85 -16.74
N VAL A 126 12.90 0.17 -15.83
CA VAL A 126 12.50 0.01 -14.43
C VAL A 126 13.61 0.46 -13.50
N ASP A 127 13.33 1.43 -12.64
CA ASP A 127 14.15 1.77 -11.49
C ASP A 127 13.60 1.06 -10.25
N LEU A 128 14.37 0.16 -9.67
CA LEU A 128 13.95 -0.56 -8.47
C LEU A 128 14.79 -0.13 -7.29
N TYR A 129 14.12 0.39 -6.26
CA TYR A 129 14.73 0.88 -5.03
C TYR A 129 14.50 -0.11 -3.90
N VAL A 130 15.56 -0.41 -3.15
CA VAL A 130 15.51 -1.26 -1.94
C VAL A 130 16.17 -0.51 -0.79
N PRO A 131 15.77 -0.73 0.48
CA PRO A 131 16.44 -0.11 1.61
C PRO A 131 17.93 -0.41 1.63
N ALA A 132 18.74 0.63 1.76
CA ALA A 132 20.19 0.49 1.90
C ALA A 132 20.54 -0.26 3.19
N GLN A 133 21.36 -1.27 3.07
CA GLN A 133 21.86 -2.05 4.22
C GLN A 133 23.17 -2.76 3.88
N ASP A 134 23.99 -3.02 4.89
CA ASP A 134 25.25 -3.78 4.82
C ASP A 134 26.26 -3.24 3.79
N GLY A 135 26.12 -2.00 3.30
CA GLY A 135 26.96 -1.41 2.27
C GLY A 135 26.86 -2.10 0.90
N LYS A 136 25.81 -2.89 0.67
CA LYS A 136 25.57 -3.61 -0.58
C LYS A 136 24.77 -2.77 -1.56
N SER A 137 24.99 -2.99 -2.85
CA SER A 137 24.15 -2.43 -3.90
C SER A 137 22.73 -3.04 -3.88
N GLY A 138 21.74 -2.34 -4.42
CA GLY A 138 20.37 -2.86 -4.54
C GLY A 138 20.30 -4.20 -5.28
N ARG A 139 21.16 -4.36 -6.29
CA ARG A 139 21.28 -5.62 -7.02
C ARG A 139 21.79 -6.78 -6.16
N GLU A 140 22.85 -6.57 -5.39
CA GLU A 140 23.39 -7.59 -4.50
C GLU A 140 22.39 -8.00 -3.43
N LEU A 141 21.64 -7.05 -2.89
CA LEU A 141 20.59 -7.30 -1.92
C LEU A 141 19.47 -8.18 -2.50
N LEU A 142 19.00 -7.86 -3.70
CA LEU A 142 17.99 -8.66 -4.39
C LEU A 142 18.49 -10.05 -4.77
N ALA A 143 19.75 -10.18 -5.19
CA ALA A 143 20.35 -11.45 -5.56
C ALA A 143 20.37 -12.48 -4.43
N HIS A 144 20.30 -12.06 -3.18
CA HIS A 144 20.14 -12.99 -2.04
C HIS A 144 18.81 -13.75 -2.09
N SER A 145 17.77 -13.14 -2.63
CA SER A 145 16.43 -13.72 -2.66
C SER A 145 16.07 -14.37 -3.96
N PHE A 146 16.53 -13.84 -5.11
CA PHE A 146 16.35 -14.52 -6.38
C PHE A 146 17.64 -14.67 -7.18
N SER A 147 18.27 -15.81 -6.96
CA SER A 147 19.43 -16.33 -7.69
C SER A 147 19.44 -17.84 -7.58
N PRO A 148 20.14 -18.55 -8.47
CA PRO A 148 20.36 -19.97 -8.30
C PRO A 148 21.07 -20.28 -6.96
N PRO A 149 20.69 -21.37 -6.25
CA PRO A 149 19.71 -22.39 -6.66
C PRO A 149 18.25 -22.07 -6.29
N SER A 150 17.99 -20.97 -5.56
CA SER A 150 16.63 -20.66 -5.06
C SER A 150 15.70 -20.12 -6.16
N PHE A 151 16.27 -19.48 -7.18
CA PHE A 151 15.56 -18.96 -8.34
C PHE A 151 16.41 -19.17 -9.61
N PRO A 152 15.78 -19.38 -10.81
CA PRO A 152 16.54 -19.80 -12.01
C PRO A 152 17.39 -18.71 -12.63
N ILE A 153 17.12 -17.43 -12.38
CA ILE A 153 17.89 -16.28 -12.89
C ILE A 153 18.35 -15.38 -11.75
N THR A 154 19.35 -14.58 -12.01
CA THR A 154 19.74 -13.45 -11.16
C THR A 154 18.97 -12.19 -11.58
N PRO A 155 19.02 -11.07 -10.82
CA PRO A 155 18.40 -9.81 -11.22
C PRO A 155 18.78 -9.34 -12.63
N GLU A 156 20.02 -9.60 -13.08
CA GLU A 156 20.50 -9.28 -14.43
C GLU A 156 19.85 -10.15 -15.53
N GLY A 157 19.22 -11.25 -15.16
CA GLY A 157 18.49 -12.11 -16.10
C GLY A 157 17.13 -11.56 -16.51
N LEU A 158 16.65 -10.50 -15.86
CA LEU A 158 15.43 -9.81 -16.26
C LEU A 158 15.65 -9.08 -17.59
N LYS A 159 14.66 -9.15 -18.47
CA LYS A 159 14.65 -8.39 -19.73
C LYS A 159 14.25 -6.95 -19.48
N GLY A 160 14.56 -6.08 -20.45
CA GLY A 160 14.35 -4.65 -20.30
C GLY A 160 15.54 -3.97 -19.62
N ASP A 161 15.42 -2.68 -19.39
CA ASP A 161 16.45 -1.86 -18.74
C ASP A 161 16.10 -1.73 -17.24
N TRP A 162 16.70 -2.60 -16.41
CA TRP A 162 16.54 -2.57 -14.96
C TRP A 162 17.73 -1.92 -14.28
N ARG A 163 17.46 -0.93 -13.44
CA ARG A 163 18.43 -0.27 -12.57
C ARG A 163 18.06 -0.52 -11.12
N PHE A 164 19.01 -0.97 -10.33
CA PHE A 164 18.80 -1.37 -8.94
C PHE A 164 19.51 -0.41 -8.00
N HIS A 165 18.75 0.25 -7.15
CA HIS A 165 19.22 1.32 -6.26
C HIS A 165 19.14 0.88 -4.80
N ALA A 166 20.21 1.10 -4.03
CA ALA A 166 20.14 1.10 -2.57
C ALA A 166 19.64 2.48 -2.12
N MET A 167 18.49 2.53 -1.47
CA MET A 167 17.80 3.75 -1.05
C MET A 167 18.11 4.05 0.40
N GLU A 168 18.80 5.16 0.64
CA GLU A 168 19.07 5.66 2.00
C GLU A 168 17.81 6.30 2.61
N GLU A 169 17.82 6.46 3.94
CA GLU A 169 16.82 7.29 4.61
C GLU A 169 16.91 8.74 4.13
N GLY A 170 15.78 9.43 4.03
CA GLY A 170 15.73 10.81 3.57
C GLY A 170 14.71 11.06 2.48
N ALA A 171 14.89 12.15 1.75
CA ALA A 171 13.98 12.62 0.72
C ALA A 171 14.54 12.35 -0.68
N HIS A 172 13.71 11.78 -1.55
CA HIS A 172 14.04 11.41 -2.92
C HIS A 172 12.97 11.94 -3.87
N ASP A 173 13.36 12.43 -5.03
CA ASP A 173 12.44 12.73 -6.13
C ASP A 173 12.35 11.49 -7.02
N ILE A 174 11.19 10.84 -7.02
CA ILE A 174 10.94 9.62 -7.79
C ILE A 174 9.66 9.80 -8.59
N GLU A 175 9.75 9.77 -9.91
CA GLU A 175 8.62 9.96 -10.84
C GLU A 175 7.80 11.25 -10.59
N GLY A 176 8.46 12.30 -10.09
CA GLY A 176 7.84 13.58 -9.76
C GLY A 176 7.06 13.56 -8.43
N TYR A 177 7.23 12.54 -7.62
CA TYR A 177 6.78 12.48 -6.24
C TYR A 177 7.94 12.75 -5.28
N LEU A 178 7.70 13.51 -4.24
CA LEU A 178 8.62 13.58 -3.10
C LEU A 178 8.39 12.34 -2.23
N VAL A 179 9.30 11.38 -2.30
CA VAL A 179 9.28 10.16 -1.49
C VAL A 179 10.26 10.31 -0.34
N ARG A 180 9.76 10.33 0.88
CA ARG A 180 10.61 10.31 2.09
C ARG A 180 10.63 8.89 2.64
N ALA A 181 11.83 8.32 2.74
CA ALA A 181 12.07 7.04 3.39
C ALA A 181 12.61 7.26 4.79
N GLY A 182 12.11 6.51 5.74
CA GLY A 182 12.62 6.50 7.10
C GLY A 182 12.51 5.11 7.70
N ARG A 183 13.50 4.75 8.52
CA ARG A 183 13.53 3.43 9.17
C ARG A 183 12.36 3.28 10.13
N VAL A 184 11.70 2.13 10.07
CA VAL A 184 10.65 1.71 10.99
C VAL A 184 11.02 0.40 11.66
N GLU A 185 10.48 0.16 12.86
CA GLU A 185 10.74 -1.08 13.59
C GLU A 185 9.97 -2.25 12.94
N HIS A 186 10.72 -3.23 12.50
CA HIS A 186 10.25 -4.51 11.99
C HIS A 186 11.37 -5.55 12.09
N LYS A 187 11.07 -6.85 11.97
CA LYS A 187 12.09 -7.93 12.04
C LYS A 187 12.75 -8.16 10.68
N GLY A 188 14.02 -8.55 10.70
CA GLY A 188 14.69 -9.21 9.58
C GLY A 188 15.39 -8.29 8.57
N GLY A 189 15.90 -7.15 8.98
CA GLY A 189 16.69 -6.27 8.11
C GLY A 189 16.26 -4.81 8.14
N ALA A 190 16.73 -4.02 7.18
CA ALA A 190 16.29 -2.64 7.04
C ALA A 190 14.87 -2.59 6.47
N THR A 191 13.98 -1.94 7.20
CA THR A 191 12.60 -1.70 6.77
C THR A 191 12.34 -0.21 6.76
N HIS A 192 11.86 0.31 5.62
CA HIS A 192 11.48 1.69 5.46
C HIS A 192 9.95 1.85 5.50
N GLY A 193 9.47 2.81 6.28
CA GLY A 193 8.20 3.46 6.01
C GLY A 193 8.41 4.53 4.94
N LEU A 194 7.41 4.77 4.11
CA LEU A 194 7.46 5.72 3.03
C LEU A 194 6.40 6.80 3.22
N ARG A 195 6.79 8.08 3.06
CA ARG A 195 5.84 9.17 2.88
C ARG A 195 5.96 9.69 1.45
N VAL A 196 4.86 9.67 0.72
CA VAL A 196 4.78 10.08 -0.68
C VAL A 196 3.92 11.33 -0.77
N GLU A 197 4.47 12.38 -1.37
CA GLU A 197 3.82 13.69 -1.46
C GLU A 197 3.82 14.18 -2.90
N ARG A 198 2.68 14.67 -3.39
CA ARG A 198 2.56 15.35 -4.67
C ARG A 198 1.31 16.22 -4.71
N ASP A 199 1.42 17.41 -5.31
CA ASP A 199 0.30 18.33 -5.56
C ASP A 199 -0.57 18.61 -4.32
N GLY A 200 0.06 18.76 -3.14
CA GLY A 200 -0.63 19.01 -1.87
C GLY A 200 -1.28 17.79 -1.22
N VAL A 201 -1.15 16.61 -1.84
CA VAL A 201 -1.61 15.33 -1.30
C VAL A 201 -0.46 14.56 -0.66
N SER A 202 -0.73 13.93 0.47
CA SER A 202 0.25 13.15 1.25
C SER A 202 -0.28 11.75 1.63
N LEU A 203 0.54 10.74 1.36
CA LEU A 203 0.32 9.34 1.71
C LEU A 203 1.46 8.85 2.61
N ALA A 204 1.18 8.19 3.72
CA ALA A 204 2.17 7.38 4.44
C ALA A 204 1.87 5.89 4.23
N TYR A 205 2.90 5.11 3.90
CA TYR A 205 2.83 3.68 3.63
C TYR A 205 3.80 2.94 4.55
N LEU A 206 3.26 2.29 5.58
CA LEU A 206 3.98 1.48 6.56
C LEU A 206 3.34 0.08 6.60
N PRO A 207 3.56 -0.75 5.57
CA PRO A 207 2.89 -2.05 5.46
C PRO A 207 3.34 -3.03 6.54
N ASP A 208 4.59 -2.93 7.00
CA ASP A 208 5.17 -3.72 8.07
C ASP A 208 5.77 -2.78 9.11
N HIS A 209 5.17 -2.75 10.28
CA HIS A 209 5.60 -1.89 11.37
C HIS A 209 5.21 -2.45 12.73
N ALA A 210 6.19 -2.52 13.62
CA ALA A 210 6.04 -2.99 15.00
C ALA A 210 6.03 -1.83 15.99
N PRO A 211 4.93 -1.08 16.17
CA PRO A 211 4.91 0.09 17.04
C PRO A 211 5.18 -0.25 18.51
N ALA A 212 4.94 -1.50 18.92
CA ALA A 212 5.25 -1.98 20.26
C ALA A 212 6.77 -2.10 20.53
N ALA A 213 7.60 -2.23 19.48
CA ALA A 213 9.05 -2.27 19.59
C ALA A 213 9.69 -0.89 19.70
N GLY A 214 8.95 0.17 19.35
CA GLY A 214 9.40 1.55 19.45
C GLY A 214 8.88 2.43 18.34
N MET A 215 9.00 3.73 18.54
CA MET A 215 8.59 4.77 17.59
C MET A 215 9.67 5.85 17.57
N SER A 216 10.47 5.88 16.52
CA SER A 216 11.47 6.94 16.35
C SER A 216 10.80 8.28 15.95
N PRO A 217 11.46 9.43 16.19
CA PRO A 217 10.99 10.70 15.65
C PRO A 217 10.78 10.67 14.13
N ALA A 218 11.66 9.99 13.39
CA ALA A 218 11.55 9.81 11.94
C ALA A 218 10.27 9.06 11.55
N THR A 219 9.94 7.97 12.27
CA THR A 219 8.69 7.23 12.06
C THR A 219 7.46 8.12 12.27
N TRP A 220 7.46 8.94 13.33
CA TRP A 220 6.38 9.92 13.56
C TRP A 220 6.27 10.95 12.44
N ASP A 221 7.40 11.44 11.93
CA ASP A 221 7.41 12.45 10.86
C ASP A 221 6.88 11.92 9.53
N LEU A 222 7.05 10.61 9.25
CA LEU A 222 6.44 9.96 8.10
C LEU A 222 4.90 10.01 8.15
N MET A 223 4.31 9.80 9.32
CA MET A 223 2.85 9.67 9.50
C MET A 223 2.14 10.99 9.82
N ARG A 224 2.89 11.99 10.34
CA ARG A 224 2.27 13.20 10.89
C ARG A 224 1.48 13.98 9.84
N GLY A 225 0.17 14.14 10.09
CA GLY A 225 -0.73 15.00 9.31
C GLY A 225 -0.90 14.56 7.86
N VAL A 226 -0.66 13.29 7.53
CA VAL A 226 -0.91 12.78 6.17
C VAL A 226 -2.40 12.69 5.87
N ASP A 227 -2.76 12.87 4.62
CA ASP A 227 -4.14 12.71 4.17
C ASP A 227 -4.60 11.26 4.27
N LEU A 228 -3.71 10.30 3.93
CA LEU A 228 -3.98 8.87 4.05
C LEU A 228 -2.81 8.15 4.71
N LEU A 229 -3.09 7.42 5.79
CA LEU A 229 -2.18 6.46 6.40
C LEU A 229 -2.55 5.04 5.98
N VAL A 230 -1.71 4.38 5.21
CA VAL A 230 -1.78 2.94 4.91
C VAL A 230 -0.85 2.22 5.87
N HIS A 231 -1.42 1.39 6.75
CA HIS A 231 -0.65 0.84 7.86
C HIS A 231 -0.90 -0.65 8.05
N ASP A 232 0.15 -1.36 8.49
CA ASP A 232 0.12 -2.74 8.95
C ASP A 232 -1.00 -2.96 9.96
N ALA A 233 -1.91 -3.88 9.65
CA ALA A 233 -3.04 -4.26 10.48
C ALA A 233 -3.23 -5.79 10.51
N GLN A 234 -2.11 -6.52 10.51
CA GLN A 234 -2.12 -7.96 10.36
C GLN A 234 -2.87 -8.66 11.50
N PHE A 235 -2.80 -8.12 12.71
CA PHE A 235 -3.32 -8.76 13.92
C PHE A 235 -4.45 -7.95 14.58
N LEU A 236 -5.18 -8.63 15.46
CA LEU A 236 -6.13 -8.03 16.40
C LEU A 236 -5.49 -7.89 17.78
N ASP A 237 -6.07 -7.09 18.66
CA ASP A 237 -5.51 -6.85 20.01
C ASP A 237 -5.40 -8.14 20.85
N GLY A 238 -6.34 -9.08 20.69
CA GLY A 238 -6.25 -10.40 21.30
C GLY A 238 -5.09 -11.27 20.79
N GLU A 239 -4.49 -10.89 19.67
CA GLU A 239 -3.34 -11.56 19.03
C GLU A 239 -2.02 -10.80 19.30
N ARG A 240 -2.02 -9.79 20.18
CA ARG A 240 -0.87 -8.90 20.46
C ARG A 240 0.44 -9.62 20.76
N PRO A 241 0.49 -10.71 21.56
CA PRO A 241 1.77 -11.42 21.77
C PRO A 241 2.39 -11.93 20.48
N VAL A 242 1.56 -12.42 19.54
CA VAL A 242 1.99 -12.88 18.22
C VAL A 242 2.42 -11.70 17.35
N ALA A 243 1.64 -10.60 17.36
CA ALA A 243 2.00 -9.37 16.64
C ALA A 243 3.38 -8.86 17.05
N VAL A 244 3.67 -8.79 18.35
CA VAL A 244 4.98 -8.37 18.87
C VAL A 244 6.07 -9.35 18.47
N ASP A 245 5.81 -10.66 18.57
CA ASP A 245 6.80 -11.68 18.22
C ASP A 245 7.16 -11.65 16.73
N TYR A 246 6.20 -11.43 15.84
CA TYR A 246 6.46 -11.33 14.39
C TYR A 246 6.82 -9.92 13.90
N GLY A 247 6.73 -8.90 14.74
CA GLY A 247 7.12 -7.54 14.38
C GLY A 247 6.07 -6.77 13.59
N HIS A 248 4.80 -6.94 13.96
CA HIS A 248 3.63 -6.32 13.31
C HIS A 248 2.77 -5.51 14.28
N ALA A 249 1.77 -4.81 13.71
CA ALA A 249 0.78 -4.04 14.45
C ALA A 249 -0.55 -4.77 14.60
N THR A 250 -1.34 -4.32 15.58
CA THR A 250 -2.75 -4.67 15.68
C THR A 250 -3.63 -3.59 15.06
N VAL A 251 -4.86 -3.94 14.68
CA VAL A 251 -5.88 -2.97 14.22
C VAL A 251 -6.04 -1.82 15.22
N GLN A 252 -6.03 -2.14 16.51
CA GLN A 252 -6.16 -1.13 17.56
C GLN A 252 -4.94 -0.20 17.64
N ASP A 253 -3.75 -0.70 17.37
CA ASP A 253 -2.55 0.13 17.26
C ASP A 253 -2.67 1.12 16.10
N CYS A 254 -3.15 0.66 14.94
CA CYS A 254 -3.35 1.50 13.76
C CYS A 254 -4.32 2.65 14.05
N ILE A 255 -5.46 2.37 14.69
CA ILE A 255 -6.47 3.38 15.04
C ILE A 255 -5.87 4.43 16.00
N ARG A 256 -5.11 3.97 17.01
CA ARG A 256 -4.42 4.86 17.96
C ARG A 256 -3.38 5.74 17.25
N LEU A 257 -2.53 5.13 16.41
CA LEU A 257 -1.48 5.86 15.67
C LEU A 257 -2.07 6.89 14.72
N ALA A 258 -3.07 6.51 13.92
CA ALA A 258 -3.73 7.42 13.00
C ALA A 258 -4.34 8.63 13.73
N THR A 259 -4.90 8.41 14.93
CA THR A 259 -5.43 9.49 15.78
C THR A 259 -4.32 10.40 16.30
N LEU A 260 -3.24 9.81 16.82
CA LEU A 260 -2.13 10.55 17.44
C LEU A 260 -1.33 11.36 16.41
N CYS A 261 -1.13 10.82 15.21
CA CYS A 261 -0.41 11.52 14.14
C CYS A 261 -1.29 12.51 13.36
N GLY A 262 -2.61 12.53 13.61
CA GLY A 262 -3.54 13.44 12.95
C GLY A 262 -3.77 13.10 11.47
N ALA A 263 -3.75 11.81 11.12
CA ALA A 263 -4.04 11.36 9.76
C ALA A 263 -5.47 11.71 9.33
N GLY A 264 -5.66 12.09 8.07
CA GLY A 264 -6.97 12.38 7.50
C GLY A 264 -7.86 11.13 7.38
N ALA A 265 -7.26 10.00 7.01
CA ALA A 265 -7.90 8.68 6.97
C ALA A 265 -6.87 7.57 7.26
N LEU A 266 -7.36 6.40 7.69
CA LEU A 266 -6.57 5.18 7.90
C LEU A 266 -7.06 4.09 6.96
N LEU A 267 -6.13 3.44 6.25
CA LEU A 267 -6.37 2.22 5.48
C LEU A 267 -5.65 1.05 6.16
N LEU A 268 -6.42 0.14 6.76
CA LEU A 268 -5.90 -1.09 7.33
C LEU A 268 -5.42 -2.00 6.21
N PHE A 269 -4.15 -2.35 6.25
CA PHE A 269 -3.45 -3.06 5.19
C PHE A 269 -2.73 -4.31 5.73
N HIS A 270 -2.07 -5.06 4.88
CA HIS A 270 -1.24 -6.21 5.26
C HIS A 270 -2.02 -7.27 6.06
N HIS A 271 -3.20 -7.67 5.54
CA HIS A 271 -4.07 -8.62 6.26
C HIS A 271 -3.40 -9.97 6.44
N SER A 272 -3.53 -10.55 7.63
CA SER A 272 -3.05 -11.92 7.91
C SER A 272 -3.52 -12.90 6.81
N PRO A 273 -2.63 -13.74 6.29
CA PRO A 273 -3.00 -14.74 5.28
C PRO A 273 -3.99 -15.78 5.79
N ALA A 274 -4.10 -15.95 7.11
CA ALA A 274 -5.09 -16.83 7.73
C ALA A 274 -6.46 -16.17 7.93
N ARG A 275 -6.59 -14.85 7.70
CA ARG A 275 -7.83 -14.12 7.93
C ARG A 275 -8.72 -14.16 6.70
N THR A 276 -9.75 -14.99 6.75
CA THR A 276 -10.72 -15.15 5.66
C THR A 276 -11.50 -13.87 5.37
N ASP A 277 -12.19 -13.84 4.24
CA ASP A 277 -13.08 -12.75 3.86
C ASP A 277 -14.16 -12.48 4.91
N ASP A 278 -14.76 -13.54 5.48
CA ASP A 278 -15.76 -13.41 6.56
C ASP A 278 -15.15 -12.84 7.84
N ALA A 279 -13.91 -13.21 8.15
CA ALA A 279 -13.20 -12.63 9.30
C ALA A 279 -12.89 -11.14 9.10
N LEU A 280 -12.60 -10.72 7.86
CA LEU A 280 -12.41 -9.29 7.52
C LEU A 280 -13.74 -8.53 7.55
N ASP A 281 -14.84 -9.10 7.07
CA ASP A 281 -16.19 -8.53 7.22
C ASP A 281 -16.51 -8.32 8.71
N GLY A 282 -16.20 -9.30 9.57
CA GLY A 282 -16.35 -9.17 11.02
C GLY A 282 -15.47 -8.06 11.65
N ILE A 283 -14.34 -7.71 11.05
CA ILE A 283 -13.56 -6.52 11.45
C ILE A 283 -14.32 -5.26 11.03
N VAL A 284 -14.76 -5.17 9.77
CA VAL A 284 -15.52 -4.02 9.25
C VAL A 284 -16.74 -3.72 10.13
N GLU A 285 -17.50 -4.73 10.52
CA GLU A 285 -18.66 -4.59 11.40
C GLU A 285 -18.31 -4.01 12.78
N ARG A 286 -17.12 -4.36 13.32
CA ARG A 286 -16.66 -3.91 14.64
C ARG A 286 -15.91 -2.58 14.61
N LEU A 287 -15.47 -2.09 13.44
CA LEU A 287 -14.71 -0.83 13.33
C LEU A 287 -15.37 0.35 14.05
N PRO A 288 -16.71 0.61 13.93
CA PRO A 288 -17.32 1.73 14.64
C PRO A 288 -17.13 1.67 16.16
N ALA A 289 -17.23 0.48 16.74
CA ALA A 289 -16.99 0.28 18.18
C ALA A 289 -15.51 0.49 18.51
N MET A 290 -14.58 -0.12 17.78
CA MET A 290 -13.13 0.02 17.99
C MET A 290 -12.68 1.48 17.90
N VAL A 291 -13.17 2.24 16.93
CA VAL A 291 -12.89 3.68 16.76
C VAL A 291 -13.42 4.48 17.95
N SER A 292 -14.65 4.19 18.38
CA SER A 292 -15.26 4.84 19.53
C SER A 292 -14.52 4.56 20.85
N GLU A 293 -14.14 3.30 21.09
CA GLU A 293 -13.37 2.88 22.26
C GLU A 293 -11.98 3.53 22.31
N ALA A 294 -11.36 3.74 21.16
CA ALA A 294 -10.10 4.47 21.05
C ALA A 294 -10.25 5.99 21.20
N GLY A 295 -11.47 6.53 21.34
CA GLY A 295 -11.74 7.96 21.32
C GLY A 295 -11.35 8.64 20.00
N ALA A 296 -11.22 7.85 18.93
CA ALA A 296 -10.76 8.29 17.63
C ALA A 296 -11.91 8.92 16.81
N ARG A 297 -11.54 9.74 15.83
CA ARG A 297 -12.49 10.32 14.85
C ARG A 297 -12.02 10.14 13.42
N VAL A 298 -10.87 9.50 13.23
CA VAL A 298 -10.30 9.23 11.91
C VAL A 298 -11.19 8.21 11.18
N PRO A 299 -11.53 8.45 9.90
CA PRO A 299 -12.15 7.44 9.06
C PRO A 299 -11.22 6.24 8.89
N VAL A 300 -11.76 5.03 9.06
CA VAL A 300 -11.02 3.78 8.94
C VAL A 300 -11.59 2.93 7.82
N LEU A 301 -10.73 2.53 6.90
CA LEU A 301 -11.02 1.69 5.75
C LEU A 301 -10.30 0.36 5.91
N VAL A 302 -10.84 -0.70 5.34
CA VAL A 302 -10.18 -2.02 5.23
C VAL A 302 -9.78 -2.23 3.77
N ALA A 303 -8.50 -2.42 3.51
CA ALA A 303 -7.97 -2.59 2.17
C ALA A 303 -8.56 -3.83 1.48
N ARG A 304 -8.92 -3.67 0.21
CA ARG A 304 -9.39 -4.75 -0.66
C ARG A 304 -8.64 -4.68 -1.98
N GLU A 305 -8.13 -5.81 -2.43
CA GLU A 305 -7.46 -5.93 -3.72
C GLU A 305 -8.38 -5.48 -4.87
N GLY A 306 -7.86 -4.64 -5.74
CA GLY A 306 -8.58 -4.07 -6.87
C GLY A 306 -9.31 -2.75 -6.56
N ASP A 307 -9.48 -2.36 -5.30
CA ASP A 307 -10.03 -1.04 -4.97
C ASP A 307 -9.04 0.06 -5.40
N VAL A 308 -9.60 1.20 -5.78
CA VAL A 308 -8.87 2.45 -6.05
C VAL A 308 -9.25 3.44 -4.96
N VAL A 309 -8.27 3.87 -4.20
CA VAL A 309 -8.43 4.92 -3.19
C VAL A 309 -7.97 6.23 -3.82
N GLU A 310 -8.87 7.18 -3.94
CA GLU A 310 -8.57 8.53 -4.40
C GLU A 310 -8.42 9.47 -3.21
N VAL A 311 -7.31 10.16 -3.15
CA VAL A 311 -6.99 11.16 -2.13
C VAL A 311 -6.86 12.51 -2.83
N ALA A 312 -7.72 13.43 -2.46
CA ALA A 312 -7.70 14.80 -2.97
C ALA A 312 -7.11 15.76 -1.94
N GLU A 313 -6.62 16.90 -2.42
CA GLU A 313 -6.16 17.99 -1.57
C GLU A 313 -7.18 18.31 -0.48
N GLY A 314 -6.71 18.55 0.75
CA GLY A 314 -7.56 18.79 1.93
C GLY A 314 -8.11 17.51 2.57
N GLY A 315 -7.52 16.35 2.28
CA GLY A 315 -7.74 15.09 3.00
C GLY A 315 -9.07 14.41 2.68
N ARG A 316 -9.67 14.71 1.54
CA ARG A 316 -10.85 13.95 1.08
C ARG A 316 -10.40 12.60 0.53
N VAL A 317 -10.84 11.53 1.15
CA VAL A 317 -10.57 10.16 0.71
C VAL A 317 -11.86 9.53 0.21
N SER A 318 -11.82 8.96 -1.00
CA SER A 318 -12.92 8.18 -1.57
C SER A 318 -12.42 6.85 -2.08
N VAL A 319 -13.24 5.81 -1.93
CA VAL A 319 -12.96 4.49 -2.48
C VAL A 319 -13.84 4.29 -3.70
N LEU A 320 -13.19 4.15 -4.85
CA LEU A 320 -13.83 3.77 -6.09
C LEU A 320 -13.73 2.23 -6.17
N GLY A 321 -14.86 1.54 -6.10
CA GLY A 321 -14.87 0.08 -6.13
C GLY A 321 -14.33 -0.49 -7.45
N VAL A 322 -13.96 -1.78 -7.41
CA VAL A 322 -13.38 -2.54 -8.53
C VAL A 322 -14.13 -2.28 -9.84
N GLN A 323 -13.46 -1.73 -10.82
CA GLN A 323 -13.92 -1.86 -12.20
C GLN A 323 -13.69 -3.32 -12.64
N PRO A 324 -14.73 -4.08 -12.99
CA PRO A 324 -14.51 -5.40 -13.58
C PRO A 324 -13.63 -5.22 -14.81
N LEU A 325 -12.56 -6.03 -14.89
CA LEU A 325 -11.75 -6.10 -16.10
C LEU A 325 -12.70 -6.40 -17.26
N SER A 326 -12.86 -5.47 -18.20
CA SER A 326 -13.55 -5.77 -19.45
C SER A 326 -12.73 -6.86 -20.13
N HIS A 327 -13.22 -8.09 -20.11
CA HIS A 327 -12.70 -9.15 -20.94
C HIS A 327 -12.95 -8.68 -22.38
N GLY A 328 -11.92 -8.16 -23.02
CA GLY A 328 -11.97 -7.91 -24.45
C GLY A 328 -12.36 -9.23 -25.10
N ALA A 329 -13.48 -9.22 -25.79
CA ALA A 329 -13.85 -10.31 -26.66
C ALA A 329 -12.69 -10.54 -27.65
N THR A 330 -12.19 -11.78 -27.65
CA THR A 330 -11.18 -12.29 -28.59
C THR A 330 -11.64 -12.10 -30.03
#